data_2d585689d30a84f805d80bcd5e5b8f8d
#
_entry.id   2d585689d30a84f805d80bcd5e5b8f8d
#
_cell.length_a   1.000
_cell.length_b   1.000
_cell.length_c   1.000
_cell.angle_alpha   90.00
_cell.angle_beta   90.00
_cell.angle_gamma   90.00
#
_symmetry.space_group_name_H-M   'P 1'
#
loop_
_entity.id
_entity.type
_entity.pdbx_description
1 polymer ?
#
loop_
_entity_poly.entity_id
_entity_poly.type
_entity_poly.pdbx_seq_one_letter_code
_entity_poly.pdbx_strand_id
1 'polypeptide(L)'
;MLKGYAGTGKTTLVSSLVKSLPVIGKRSVLIAPTGRAAKVLSKYSKKFASTIHRKIYWIRTNKSGNTFIKLKENLHTNTIFIVDEASMISESSDRGFGNRSLLQDLIKYVYEGIDCKLILIGDKAQLPPVNIDISPALNEEILYLNYNKQVISKELTEVVRQKKDSLILENATRLRKKISVNDYSYPKFLINSEVVRINTGEA
;
A
#
# COMPACT_ATOMS: atom_id res chain seq x y z
N MET A 1 -6.49 8.85 -2.48
CA MET A 1 -6.33 7.42 -2.17
C MET A 1 -6.83 6.58 -3.32
N LEU A 2 -6.11 5.54 -3.69
CA LEU A 2 -6.51 4.59 -4.74
C LEU A 2 -6.59 3.19 -4.13
N LYS A 3 -7.77 2.64 -4.07
CA LYS A 3 -8.03 1.30 -3.58
C LYS A 3 -8.28 0.36 -4.75
N GLY A 4 -8.05 -0.93 -4.56
CA GLY A 4 -8.40 -1.94 -5.57
C GLY A 4 -7.76 -3.28 -5.25
N TYR A 5 -8.40 -4.33 -5.73
CA TYR A 5 -7.96 -5.70 -5.50
C TYR A 5 -6.70 -6.07 -6.29
N ALA A 6 -6.10 -7.19 -5.95
CA ALA A 6 -5.01 -7.75 -6.76
C ALA A 6 -5.48 -7.95 -8.21
N GLY A 7 -4.68 -7.52 -9.19
CA GLY A 7 -5.01 -7.64 -10.61
C GLY A 7 -5.93 -6.57 -11.20
N THR A 8 -6.38 -5.57 -10.44
CA THR A 8 -7.23 -4.47 -10.95
C THR A 8 -6.48 -3.38 -11.72
N GLY A 9 -5.18 -3.55 -11.98
CA GLY A 9 -4.42 -2.59 -12.76
C GLY A 9 -3.83 -1.41 -11.97
N LYS A 10 -3.82 -1.42 -10.63
CA LYS A 10 -3.21 -0.35 -9.80
C LYS A 10 -1.82 0.05 -10.28
N THR A 11 -0.93 -0.92 -10.45
CA THR A 11 0.47 -0.68 -10.86
C THR A 11 0.57 -0.11 -12.27
N THR A 12 -0.32 -0.51 -13.18
CA THR A 12 -0.39 0.04 -14.54
C THR A 12 -0.83 1.51 -14.51
N LEU A 13 -1.85 1.81 -13.71
CA LEU A 13 -2.31 3.19 -13.51
C LEU A 13 -1.21 4.08 -12.91
N VAL A 14 -0.48 3.57 -11.91
CA VAL A 14 0.69 4.27 -11.34
C VAL A 14 1.74 4.55 -12.41
N SER A 15 2.06 3.56 -13.25
CA SER A 15 3.03 3.75 -14.33
C SER A 15 2.61 4.85 -15.31
N SER A 16 1.32 4.88 -15.67
CA SER A 16 0.76 5.92 -16.54
C SER A 16 0.80 7.29 -15.86
N LEU A 17 0.39 7.36 -14.59
CA LEU A 17 0.43 8.60 -13.81
C LEU A 17 1.86 9.18 -13.73
N VAL A 18 2.85 8.34 -13.41
CA VAL A 18 4.25 8.75 -13.30
C VAL A 18 4.76 9.34 -14.61
N LYS A 19 4.33 8.83 -15.75
CA LYS A 19 4.69 9.35 -17.08
C LYS A 19 3.97 10.67 -17.41
N SER A 20 2.76 10.87 -16.92
CA SER A 20 1.95 12.07 -17.21
C SER A 20 2.27 13.25 -16.30
N LEU A 21 2.73 13.02 -15.07
CA LEU A 21 3.01 14.10 -14.11
C LEU A 21 3.98 15.16 -14.62
N PRO A 22 5.09 14.83 -15.33
CA PRO A 22 6.00 15.85 -15.87
C PRO A 22 5.32 16.80 -16.88
N VAL A 23 4.33 16.31 -17.62
CA VAL A 23 3.59 17.13 -18.61
C VAL A 23 2.86 18.30 -17.94
N ILE A 24 2.43 18.12 -16.69
CA ILE A 24 1.77 19.16 -15.89
C ILE A 24 2.73 19.82 -14.88
N GLY A 25 4.04 19.70 -15.10
CA GLY A 25 5.07 20.31 -14.26
C GLY A 25 5.20 19.70 -12.86
N LYS A 26 4.63 18.50 -12.61
CA LYS A 26 4.72 17.83 -11.31
C LYS A 26 5.83 16.78 -11.29
N ARG A 27 6.55 16.71 -10.16
CA ARG A 27 7.52 15.63 -9.90
C ARG A 27 6.82 14.47 -9.20
N SER A 28 7.40 13.28 -9.27
CA SER A 28 6.91 12.14 -8.49
C SER A 28 8.05 11.47 -7.72
N VAL A 29 7.74 11.03 -6.51
CA VAL A 29 8.60 10.17 -5.68
C VAL A 29 7.84 8.89 -5.41
N LEU A 30 8.46 7.73 -5.70
CA LEU A 30 7.86 6.42 -5.55
C LEU A 30 8.44 5.74 -4.31
N ILE A 31 7.56 5.28 -3.43
CA ILE A 31 7.95 4.63 -2.18
C ILE A 31 7.01 3.46 -1.87
N ALA A 32 7.50 2.51 -1.08
CA ALA A 32 6.71 1.36 -0.62
C ALA A 32 7.13 0.96 0.79
N PRO A 33 6.31 0.20 1.55
CA PRO A 33 6.64 -0.24 2.89
C PRO A 33 7.86 -1.19 2.92
N THR A 34 8.00 -2.05 1.92
CA THR A 34 9.04 -3.07 1.88
C THR A 34 9.98 -2.92 0.68
N GLY A 35 11.20 -3.47 0.80
CA GLY A 35 12.18 -3.48 -0.31
C GLY A 35 11.69 -4.27 -1.53
N ARG A 36 10.94 -5.36 -1.31
CA ARG A 36 10.34 -6.15 -2.39
C ARG A 36 9.31 -5.32 -3.17
N ALA A 37 8.39 -4.68 -2.47
CA ALA A 37 7.38 -3.82 -3.09
C ALA A 37 8.04 -2.64 -3.84
N ALA A 38 9.06 -2.00 -3.27
CA ALA A 38 9.81 -0.94 -3.94
C ALA A 38 10.49 -1.42 -5.24
N LYS A 39 11.10 -2.61 -5.25
CA LYS A 39 11.69 -3.21 -6.47
C LYS A 39 10.63 -3.45 -7.55
N VAL A 40 9.47 -4.00 -7.17
CA VAL A 40 8.34 -4.24 -8.08
C VAL A 40 7.83 -2.94 -8.66
N LEU A 41 7.58 -1.95 -7.81
CA LEU A 41 7.13 -0.61 -8.21
C LEU A 41 8.12 0.05 -9.17
N SER A 42 9.42 -0.03 -8.88
CA SER A 42 10.49 0.50 -9.73
C SER A 42 10.50 -0.15 -11.12
N LYS A 43 10.35 -1.48 -11.17
CA LYS A 43 10.33 -2.25 -12.43
C LYS A 43 9.18 -1.83 -13.35
N TYR A 44 7.96 -1.70 -12.79
CA TYR A 44 6.76 -1.39 -13.58
C TYR A 44 6.67 0.08 -13.97
N SER A 45 7.04 0.99 -13.07
CA SER A 45 6.98 2.44 -13.34
C SER A 45 8.13 2.94 -14.20
N LYS A 46 9.17 2.14 -14.41
CA LYS A 46 10.44 2.55 -15.05
C LYS A 46 11.12 3.74 -14.35
N LYS A 47 10.82 3.92 -13.07
CA LYS A 47 11.36 4.98 -12.23
C LYS A 47 11.83 4.41 -10.90
N PHE A 48 12.92 4.94 -10.36
CA PHE A 48 13.45 4.49 -9.08
C PHE A 48 12.40 4.65 -7.95
N ALA A 49 12.23 3.59 -7.18
CA ALA A 49 11.43 3.57 -5.97
C ALA A 49 12.29 3.08 -4.78
N SER A 50 12.02 3.60 -3.59
CA SER A 50 12.69 3.20 -2.36
C SER A 50 11.70 2.76 -1.28
N THR A 51 12.21 2.24 -0.17
CA THR A 51 11.33 2.05 0.99
C THR A 51 10.99 3.39 1.63
N ILE A 52 9.82 3.44 2.32
CA ILE A 52 9.41 4.61 3.10
C ILE A 52 10.52 4.98 4.08
N HIS A 53 11.00 4.02 4.87
CA HIS A 53 12.06 4.23 5.86
C HIS A 53 13.32 4.87 5.25
N ARG A 54 13.82 4.32 4.15
CA ARG A 54 14.99 4.87 3.47
C ARG A 54 14.77 6.31 2.98
N LYS A 55 13.55 6.62 2.57
CA LYS A 55 13.20 7.95 2.05
C LYS A 55 13.12 8.97 3.16
N ILE A 56 12.41 8.67 4.26
CA ILE A 56 12.04 9.69 5.25
C ILE A 56 12.96 9.75 6.48
N TYR A 57 13.79 8.72 6.73
CA TYR A 57 14.63 8.70 7.92
C TYR A 57 16.13 8.73 7.62
N TRP A 58 16.86 9.42 8.51
CA TRP A 58 18.27 9.17 8.76
C TRP A 58 18.37 8.07 9.81
N ILE A 59 19.10 7.00 9.47
CA ILE A 59 19.36 5.89 10.39
C ILE A 59 20.88 5.82 10.59
N ARG A 60 21.31 5.94 11.85
CA ARG A 60 22.72 5.83 12.24
C ARG A 60 22.84 4.87 13.41
N THR A 61 23.74 3.92 13.31
CA THR A 61 24.10 3.03 14.41
C THR A 61 25.47 3.47 14.94
N ASN A 62 25.57 3.70 16.24
CA ASN A 62 26.85 4.02 16.88
C ASN A 62 27.70 2.76 17.09
N LYS A 63 28.95 2.94 17.51
CA LYS A 63 29.89 1.83 17.78
C LYS A 63 29.41 0.88 18.91
N SER A 64 28.52 1.33 19.77
CA SER A 64 27.90 0.55 20.86
C SER A 64 26.63 -0.19 20.43
N GLY A 65 26.29 -0.21 19.12
CA GLY A 65 25.10 -0.91 18.60
C GLY A 65 23.79 -0.13 18.74
N ASN A 66 23.76 1.04 19.36
CA ASN A 66 22.54 1.84 19.49
C ASN A 66 22.19 2.51 18.17
N THR A 67 20.95 2.32 17.72
CA THR A 67 20.45 2.91 16.48
C THR A 67 19.67 4.20 16.76
N PHE A 68 20.08 5.27 16.12
CA PHE A 68 19.41 6.58 16.19
C PHE A 68 18.66 6.82 14.89
N ILE A 69 17.41 7.18 15.02
CA ILE A 69 16.51 7.43 13.89
C ILE A 69 16.01 8.86 13.98
N LYS A 70 16.20 9.61 12.92
CA LYS A 70 15.74 11.00 12.82
C LYS A 70 14.97 11.18 11.52
N LEU A 71 13.80 11.82 11.59
CA LEU A 71 13.04 12.23 10.41
C LEU A 71 13.88 13.22 9.60
N LYS A 72 13.94 13.01 8.29
CA LYS A 72 14.59 13.94 7.35
C LYS A 72 13.71 15.15 7.13
N GLU A 73 14.32 16.25 6.81
CA GLU A 73 13.65 17.40 6.22
C GLU A 73 13.21 17.11 4.78
N ASN A 74 12.02 17.53 4.39
CA ASN A 74 11.55 17.38 3.03
C ASN A 74 11.83 18.63 2.19
N LEU A 75 12.89 18.57 1.42
CA LEU A 75 13.29 19.64 0.49
C LEU A 75 12.60 19.55 -0.89
N HIS A 76 11.64 18.65 -1.06
CA HIS A 76 10.89 18.53 -2.31
C HIS A 76 9.88 19.67 -2.47
N THR A 77 9.76 20.13 -3.71
CA THR A 77 8.75 21.12 -4.12
C THR A 77 7.92 20.54 -5.25
N ASN A 78 6.64 20.88 -5.32
CA ASN A 78 5.74 20.54 -6.42
C ASN A 78 5.77 19.03 -6.75
N THR A 79 5.76 18.18 -5.71
CA THR A 79 6.04 16.76 -5.82
C THR A 79 4.89 15.89 -5.30
N ILE A 80 4.54 14.88 -6.07
CA ILE A 80 3.56 13.86 -5.67
C ILE A 80 4.30 12.63 -5.17
N PHE A 81 4.13 12.33 -3.88
CA PHE A 81 4.61 11.10 -3.27
C PHE A 81 3.57 10.01 -3.51
N ILE A 82 3.99 8.90 -4.12
CA ILE A 82 3.14 7.76 -4.43
C ILE A 82 3.62 6.58 -3.61
N VAL A 83 2.76 6.09 -2.74
CA VAL A 83 3.01 4.93 -1.88
C VAL A 83 2.22 3.76 -2.39
N ASP A 84 2.90 2.73 -2.86
CA ASP A 84 2.27 1.44 -3.20
C ASP A 84 2.29 0.49 -2.00
N GLU A 85 1.37 -0.48 -1.98
CA GLU A 85 1.16 -1.43 -0.86
C GLU A 85 0.93 -0.72 0.50
N ALA A 86 0.20 0.40 0.48
CA ALA A 86 -0.06 1.20 1.67
C ALA A 86 -0.84 0.44 2.76
N SER A 87 -1.53 -0.66 2.43
CA SER A 87 -2.20 -1.55 3.40
C SER A 87 -1.25 -2.10 4.47
N MET A 88 0.04 -2.19 4.19
CA MET A 88 1.06 -2.68 5.11
C MET A 88 1.63 -1.61 6.06
N ILE A 89 1.20 -0.35 5.94
CA ILE A 89 1.69 0.72 6.82
C ILE A 89 0.98 0.62 8.16
N SER A 90 1.76 0.42 9.22
CA SER A 90 1.29 0.37 10.60
C SER A 90 1.20 1.77 11.21
N GLU A 91 0.23 1.96 12.09
CA GLU A 91 0.16 3.10 13.01
C GLU A 91 0.84 2.79 14.35
N SER A 92 1.08 1.49 14.65
CA SER A 92 1.80 1.08 15.84
C SER A 92 3.29 1.41 15.72
N SER A 93 3.88 1.80 16.83
CA SER A 93 5.32 1.99 16.94
C SER A 93 6.05 0.64 16.75
N ASP A 94 6.87 0.52 15.73
CA ASP A 94 7.80 -0.60 15.60
C ASP A 94 8.78 -0.60 16.79
N ARG A 95 8.99 -1.80 17.36
CA ARG A 95 9.91 -2.03 18.51
C ARG A 95 11.37 -1.70 18.15
N GLY A 96 11.72 -0.57 17.81
CA GLY A 96 13.08 -0.13 17.41
C GLY A 96 13.07 1.33 16.96
N PHE A 97 11.89 1.87 16.70
CA PHE A 97 11.70 3.23 16.22
C PHE A 97 11.14 4.19 17.30
N GLY A 98 11.11 3.76 18.57
CA GLY A 98 10.47 4.52 19.65
C GLY A 98 8.94 4.53 19.49
N ASN A 99 8.27 5.46 20.16
CA ASN A 99 6.79 5.59 20.13
C ASN A 99 6.28 6.33 18.86
N ARG A 100 6.91 6.14 17.71
CA ARG A 100 6.56 6.86 16.46
C ARG A 100 5.75 5.99 15.53
N SER A 101 4.67 6.54 14.96
CA SER A 101 3.90 5.93 13.88
C SER A 101 4.57 6.21 12.54
N LEU A 102 4.82 5.16 11.74
CA LEU A 102 5.36 5.31 10.39
C LEU A 102 4.42 6.14 9.49
N LEU A 103 3.10 5.96 9.66
CA LEU A 103 2.10 6.74 8.93
C LEU A 103 2.16 8.22 9.30
N GLN A 104 2.27 8.52 10.59
CA GLN A 104 2.38 9.89 11.08
C GLN A 104 3.63 10.60 10.54
N ASP A 105 4.79 9.94 10.65
CA ASP A 105 6.05 10.49 10.17
C ASP A 105 6.06 10.65 8.63
N LEU A 106 5.43 9.73 7.90
CA LEU A 106 5.27 9.85 6.44
C LEU A 106 4.41 11.06 6.06
N ILE A 107 3.26 11.22 6.71
CA ILE A 107 2.36 12.37 6.46
C ILE A 107 3.08 13.66 6.80
N LYS A 108 3.71 13.73 7.97
CA LYS A 108 4.49 14.91 8.39
C LYS A 108 5.56 15.24 7.34
N TYR A 109 6.40 14.25 6.98
CA TYR A 109 7.46 14.44 6.00
C TYR A 109 6.93 14.97 4.67
N VAL A 110 5.86 14.36 4.12
CA VAL A 110 5.34 14.78 2.81
C VAL A 110 4.83 16.22 2.83
N TYR A 111 4.07 16.58 3.85
CA TYR A 111 3.41 17.89 3.91
C TYR A 111 4.29 19.02 4.50
N GLU A 112 5.50 18.70 4.98
CA GLU A 112 6.54 19.72 5.22
C GLU A 112 7.14 20.27 3.91
N GLY A 113 7.05 19.52 2.80
CA GLY A 113 7.50 20.01 1.50
C GLY A 113 6.52 20.99 0.85
N ILE A 114 7.04 21.88 0.03
CA ILE A 114 6.26 22.92 -0.63
C ILE A 114 5.43 22.33 -1.78
N ASP A 115 4.11 22.50 -1.73
CA ASP A 115 3.16 21.94 -2.71
C ASP A 115 3.35 20.44 -2.98
N CYS A 116 3.63 19.68 -1.92
CA CYS A 116 3.72 18.23 -1.97
C CYS A 116 2.34 17.60 -1.67
N LYS A 117 2.06 16.49 -2.37
CA LYS A 117 0.83 15.71 -2.22
C LYS A 117 1.16 14.24 -2.00
N LEU A 118 0.25 13.51 -1.36
CA LEU A 118 0.39 12.10 -1.06
C LEU A 118 -0.70 11.28 -1.78
N ILE A 119 -0.30 10.22 -2.47
CA ILE A 119 -1.20 9.21 -3.02
C ILE A 119 -0.89 7.89 -2.32
N LEU A 120 -1.86 7.36 -1.58
CA LEU A 120 -1.81 6.05 -0.95
C LEU A 120 -2.53 5.05 -1.83
N ILE A 121 -1.86 3.93 -2.15
CA ILE A 121 -2.38 2.89 -3.05
C ILE A 121 -2.28 1.55 -2.32
N GLY A 122 -3.37 0.80 -2.33
CA GLY A 122 -3.39 -0.50 -1.66
C GLY A 122 -4.66 -1.30 -1.91
N ASP A 123 -4.72 -2.43 -1.25
CA ASP A 123 -5.83 -3.37 -1.30
C ASP A 123 -6.36 -3.57 0.12
N LYS A 124 -7.63 -3.24 0.35
CA LYS A 124 -8.27 -3.45 1.66
C LYS A 124 -8.47 -4.91 2.03
N ALA A 125 -8.47 -5.81 1.03
CA ALA A 125 -8.61 -7.24 1.25
C ALA A 125 -7.27 -7.96 1.48
N GLN A 126 -6.14 -7.26 1.38
CA GLN A 126 -4.85 -7.77 1.83
C GLN A 126 -4.77 -7.71 3.36
N LEU A 127 -3.93 -8.58 3.91
CA LEU A 127 -3.69 -8.61 5.35
C LEU A 127 -3.25 -7.23 5.86
N PRO A 128 -3.95 -6.69 6.85
CA PRO A 128 -3.52 -5.47 7.51
C PRO A 128 -2.21 -5.72 8.29
N PRO A 129 -1.58 -4.67 8.81
CA PRO A 129 -0.43 -4.83 9.70
C PRO A 129 -0.75 -5.74 10.89
N VAL A 130 0.27 -6.40 11.44
CA VAL A 130 0.11 -7.34 12.58
C VAL A 130 -0.60 -6.65 13.75
N ASN A 131 -1.61 -7.33 14.34
CA ASN A 131 -2.44 -6.86 15.45
C ASN A 131 -3.37 -5.66 15.13
N ILE A 132 -3.72 -5.44 13.88
CA ILE A 132 -4.66 -4.39 13.47
C ILE A 132 -5.65 -4.99 12.47
N ASP A 133 -6.94 -4.78 12.67
CA ASP A 133 -8.00 -5.32 11.79
C ASP A 133 -8.21 -4.49 10.52
N ILE A 134 -7.86 -3.20 10.54
CA ILE A 134 -8.07 -2.27 9.44
C ILE A 134 -6.76 -1.51 9.18
N SER A 135 -6.32 -1.43 7.93
CA SER A 135 -5.17 -0.62 7.55
C SER A 135 -5.44 0.88 7.76
N PRO A 136 -4.75 1.56 8.69
CA PRO A 136 -4.98 2.97 8.97
C PRO A 136 -4.66 3.85 7.77
N ALA A 137 -3.67 3.49 6.96
CA ALA A 137 -3.28 4.23 5.77
C ALA A 137 -4.33 4.18 4.64
N LEU A 138 -5.26 3.21 4.68
CA LEU A 138 -6.34 3.08 3.70
C LEU A 138 -7.72 3.40 4.30
N ASN A 139 -7.76 4.00 5.49
CA ASN A 139 -8.99 4.44 6.15
C ASN A 139 -9.09 5.97 6.10
N GLU A 140 -10.15 6.47 5.44
CA GLU A 140 -10.37 7.89 5.21
C GLU A 140 -10.69 8.63 6.51
N GLU A 141 -11.46 7.99 7.39
CA GLU A 141 -11.85 8.53 8.68
C GLU A 141 -10.65 8.70 9.61
N ILE A 142 -9.77 7.70 9.69
CA ILE A 142 -8.52 7.79 10.46
C ILE A 142 -7.64 8.92 9.93
N LEU A 143 -7.50 9.04 8.60
CA LEU A 143 -6.70 10.10 8.00
C LEU A 143 -7.28 11.50 8.26
N TYR A 144 -8.60 11.61 8.31
CA TYR A 144 -9.26 12.86 8.65
C TYR A 144 -9.13 13.20 10.14
N LEU A 145 -9.51 12.27 11.03
CA LEU A 145 -9.54 12.52 12.47
C LEU A 145 -8.14 12.69 13.09
N ASN A 146 -7.21 11.81 12.74
CA ASN A 146 -5.89 11.80 13.39
C ASN A 146 -4.90 12.76 12.72
N TYR A 147 -5.08 13.07 11.43
CA TYR A 147 -4.09 13.85 10.66
C TYR A 147 -4.67 15.08 9.99
N ASN A 148 -5.97 15.37 10.17
CA ASN A 148 -6.68 16.49 9.53
C ASN A 148 -6.45 16.53 8.01
N LYS A 149 -6.55 15.36 7.34
CA LYS A 149 -6.36 15.24 5.89
C LYS A 149 -7.65 14.83 5.21
N GLN A 150 -8.19 15.72 4.39
CA GLN A 150 -9.28 15.39 3.48
C GLN A 150 -8.76 14.44 2.40
N VAL A 151 -9.47 13.35 2.16
CA VAL A 151 -9.06 12.29 1.25
C VAL A 151 -10.05 12.16 0.10
N ILE A 152 -9.55 12.28 -1.12
CA ILE A 152 -10.30 11.85 -2.31
C ILE A 152 -9.97 10.38 -2.54
N SER A 153 -10.97 9.51 -2.47
CA SER A 153 -10.81 8.08 -2.63
C SER A 153 -11.47 7.58 -3.91
N LYS A 154 -10.78 6.68 -4.60
CA LYS A 154 -11.31 5.94 -5.76
C LYS A 154 -10.95 4.47 -5.62
N GLU A 155 -11.83 3.62 -6.12
CA GLU A 155 -11.66 2.16 -6.06
C GLU A 155 -11.72 1.56 -7.47
N LEU A 156 -10.74 0.69 -7.77
CA LEU A 156 -10.71 -0.14 -8.97
C LEU A 156 -11.36 -1.48 -8.64
N THR A 157 -12.49 -1.77 -9.26
CA THR A 157 -13.30 -2.97 -8.98
C THR A 157 -13.12 -4.07 -10.02
N GLU A 158 -12.72 -3.72 -11.26
CA GLU A 158 -12.55 -4.68 -12.34
C GLU A 158 -11.17 -5.35 -12.29
N VAL A 159 -11.14 -6.68 -12.33
CA VAL A 159 -9.90 -7.47 -12.37
C VAL A 159 -9.50 -7.69 -13.83
N VAL A 160 -8.36 -7.10 -14.23
CA VAL A 160 -7.86 -7.12 -15.61
C VAL A 160 -6.78 -8.18 -15.85
N ARG A 161 -6.12 -8.64 -14.78
CA ARG A 161 -4.86 -9.42 -14.85
C ARG A 161 -5.04 -10.91 -15.09
N GLN A 162 -6.19 -11.48 -14.78
CA GLN A 162 -6.44 -12.91 -14.94
C GLN A 162 -7.37 -13.17 -16.14
N LYS A 163 -7.24 -14.35 -16.77
CA LYS A 163 -8.20 -14.78 -17.78
C LYS A 163 -9.61 -14.72 -17.20
N LYS A 164 -10.56 -14.21 -17.96
CA LYS A 164 -11.97 -14.07 -17.54
C LYS A 164 -12.57 -15.38 -16.98
N ASP A 165 -12.03 -16.50 -17.38
CA ASP A 165 -12.52 -17.85 -17.05
C ASP A 165 -11.71 -18.55 -15.92
N SER A 166 -10.89 -17.82 -15.17
CA SER A 166 -10.13 -18.42 -14.06
C SER A 166 -11.04 -18.69 -12.86
N LEU A 167 -11.14 -19.95 -12.48
CA LEU A 167 -11.90 -20.38 -11.31
C LEU A 167 -11.31 -19.88 -9.99
N ILE A 168 -10.00 -19.63 -9.96
CA ILE A 168 -9.32 -18.99 -8.83
C ILE A 168 -9.87 -17.58 -8.63
N LEU A 169 -10.03 -16.82 -9.71
CA LEU A 169 -10.58 -15.47 -9.66
C LEU A 169 -12.05 -15.48 -9.22
N GLU A 170 -12.83 -16.40 -9.73
CA GLU A 170 -14.24 -16.53 -9.37
C GLU A 170 -14.39 -16.85 -7.88
N ASN A 171 -13.66 -17.84 -7.37
CA ASN A 171 -13.67 -18.19 -5.94
C ASN A 171 -13.21 -17.02 -5.06
N ALA A 172 -12.15 -16.31 -5.45
CA ALA A 172 -11.68 -15.14 -4.72
C ALA A 172 -12.72 -14.01 -4.72
N THR A 173 -13.42 -13.80 -5.84
CA THR A 173 -14.48 -12.79 -5.96
C THR A 173 -15.70 -13.13 -5.09
N ARG A 174 -16.10 -14.40 -5.08
CA ARG A 174 -17.18 -14.90 -4.20
C ARG A 174 -16.86 -14.70 -2.73
N LEU A 175 -15.62 -15.05 -2.32
CA LEU A 175 -15.18 -14.86 -0.94
C LEU A 175 -15.19 -13.38 -0.53
N ARG A 176 -14.69 -12.49 -1.39
CA ARG A 176 -14.73 -11.04 -1.16
C ARG A 176 -16.14 -10.50 -1.00
N LYS A 177 -17.07 -10.97 -1.85
CA LYS A 177 -18.47 -10.58 -1.74
C LYS A 177 -19.07 -10.98 -0.40
N LYS A 178 -18.78 -12.19 0.09
CA LYS A 178 -19.20 -12.63 1.43
C LYS A 178 -18.64 -11.71 2.52
N ILE A 179 -17.35 -11.41 2.48
CA ILE A 179 -16.70 -10.51 3.44
C ILE A 179 -17.36 -9.11 3.41
N SER A 180 -17.65 -8.57 2.22
CA SER A 180 -18.23 -7.22 2.08
C SER A 180 -19.65 -7.08 2.63
N VAL A 181 -20.39 -8.18 2.73
CA VAL A 181 -21.75 -8.21 3.29
C VAL A 181 -21.82 -8.86 4.67
N ASN A 182 -20.67 -9.07 5.32
CA ASN A 182 -20.52 -9.72 6.62
C ASN A 182 -21.19 -11.13 6.68
N ASP A 183 -21.13 -11.87 5.57
CA ASP A 183 -21.61 -13.25 5.50
C ASP A 183 -20.52 -14.21 5.99
N TYR A 184 -20.65 -14.69 7.22
CA TYR A 184 -19.71 -15.62 7.86
C TYR A 184 -20.02 -17.09 7.57
N SER A 185 -20.97 -17.40 6.69
CA SER A 185 -21.25 -18.79 6.30
C SER A 185 -20.06 -19.41 5.59
N TYR A 186 -19.87 -20.72 5.78
CA TYR A 186 -18.71 -21.44 5.22
C TYR A 186 -18.64 -21.26 3.68
N PRO A 187 -17.50 -20.82 3.12
CA PRO A 187 -17.38 -20.60 1.69
C PRO A 187 -17.35 -21.93 0.93
N LYS A 188 -18.22 -22.06 -0.08
CA LYS A 188 -18.20 -23.18 -1.01
C LYS A 188 -17.35 -22.80 -2.23
N PHE A 189 -16.19 -23.41 -2.37
CA PHE A 189 -15.30 -23.18 -3.52
C PHE A 189 -15.71 -24.03 -4.70
N LEU A 190 -15.66 -23.45 -5.89
CA LEU A 190 -15.76 -24.17 -7.15
C LEU A 190 -14.44 -24.90 -7.42
N ILE A 191 -14.54 -26.10 -7.97
CA ILE A 191 -13.41 -27.02 -8.19
C ILE A 191 -13.31 -27.35 -9.68
N ASN A 192 -12.09 -27.35 -10.22
CA ASN A 192 -11.74 -27.80 -11.58
C ASN A 192 -10.25 -28.21 -11.62
N SER A 193 -9.65 -28.26 -12.81
CA SER A 193 -8.22 -28.53 -12.98
C SER A 193 -7.27 -27.49 -12.37
N GLU A 194 -7.75 -26.23 -12.16
CA GLU A 194 -6.97 -25.15 -11.53
C GLU A 194 -7.14 -25.13 -10.00
N VAL A 195 -8.27 -25.63 -9.50
CA VAL A 195 -8.63 -25.61 -8.06
C VAL A 195 -9.04 -27.00 -7.64
N VAL A 196 -8.18 -27.67 -6.90
CA VAL A 196 -8.36 -29.05 -6.44
C VAL A 196 -8.64 -29.07 -4.93
N ARG A 197 -9.56 -29.91 -4.50
CA ARG A 197 -9.78 -30.20 -3.09
C ARG A 197 -8.85 -31.36 -2.68
N ILE A 198 -7.98 -31.09 -1.70
CA ILE A 198 -7.15 -32.14 -1.09
C ILE A 198 -7.88 -32.61 0.17
N ASN A 199 -8.16 -33.93 0.26
CA ASN A 199 -8.66 -34.53 1.49
C ASN A 199 -7.47 -34.75 2.44
N THR A 200 -7.59 -34.29 3.68
CA THR A 200 -6.54 -34.32 4.73
C THR A 200 -6.19 -35.70 5.24
N GLY A 201 -6.20 -36.73 4.40
CA GLY A 201 -5.78 -38.09 4.69
C GLY A 201 -4.86 -38.68 3.64
N GLU A 202 -4.53 -37.91 2.60
CA GLU A 202 -3.73 -38.40 1.45
C GLU A 202 -2.53 -37.47 1.15
N ALA A 203 -1.91 -36.91 2.18
CA ALA A 203 -0.67 -36.10 2.05
C ALA A 203 0.51 -36.85 2.65
#